data_7da84d1f0b549d16a115eddb7444bc72
#
_entry.id   7da84d1f0b549d16a115eddb7444bc72
#
_cell.length_a   1.000
_cell.length_b   1.000
_cell.length_c   1.000
_cell.angle_alpha   90.00
_cell.angle_beta   90.00
_cell.angle_gamma   90.00
#
_symmetry.space_group_name_H-M   'P 1'
#
loop_
_entity.id
_entity.type
_entity.pdbx_description
1 polymer ?
#
loop_
_entity_poly.entity_id
_entity_poly.type
_entity_poly.pdbx_seq_one_letter_code
_entity_poly.pdbx_strand_id
1 'polypeptide(L)'
;MSLSQETIPFGLILPPTQDELPFDDGVPMETQRHKMQMDLLIDPLIPWLEPREDGYVGGNMFLYFSLAQVRNQDFKGPDFFAVLGVPKKERKSWVVWEEGKAPDVIIELLSPSTAQEDKTNKKIIYQNQVRVPEYFWFDPFKPDDLAGFILINGSYEPIFPDQFNRLFSQQLGLSLVRWSGVYKTVETVWLRWATSEGEILPTPDELSAQKAEQAQLQAEQAQLQAEQAQLQAEQAQLQAEQAQLQAEQAQLQAEQAQERSQELETLLNRYRQQFGELPELSSD
;
A
#
# COMPACT_ATOMS: atom_id res chain seq x y z
N MET A 1 -24.64 24.06 28.07
CA MET A 1 -24.00 22.90 28.72
C MET A 1 -23.01 23.42 29.75
N SER A 2 -23.14 23.02 31.03
CA SER A 2 -22.24 23.42 32.11
C SER A 2 -20.97 22.59 31.97
N LEU A 3 -19.83 23.26 31.72
CA LEU A 3 -18.52 22.62 31.74
C LEU A 3 -18.23 22.15 33.18
N SER A 4 -18.08 20.84 33.35
CA SER A 4 -17.61 20.29 34.63
C SER A 4 -16.12 20.60 34.74
N GLN A 5 -15.77 21.55 35.61
CA GLN A 5 -14.39 21.91 35.93
C GLN A 5 -13.87 20.98 37.03
N GLU A 6 -12.99 20.05 36.71
CA GLU A 6 -12.20 19.35 37.71
C GLU A 6 -11.20 20.33 38.33
N THR A 7 -11.37 20.64 39.61
CA THR A 7 -10.48 21.52 40.37
C THR A 7 -9.38 20.67 41.01
N ILE A 8 -8.14 20.87 40.63
CA ILE A 8 -6.99 20.28 41.33
C ILE A 8 -6.82 21.01 42.70
N PRO A 9 -6.16 20.39 43.74
CA PRO A 9 -6.09 20.87 45.11
C PRO A 9 -5.45 22.26 45.33
N PHE A 10 -5.08 23.00 44.29
CA PHE A 10 -4.53 24.37 44.39
C PHE A 10 -5.34 25.41 43.60
N GLY A 11 -6.59 25.13 43.23
CA GLY A 11 -7.41 26.08 42.49
C GLY A 11 -7.00 26.27 41.03
N LEU A 12 -6.15 25.40 40.49
CA LEU A 12 -5.81 25.36 39.07
C LEU A 12 -7.00 24.83 38.26
N ILE A 13 -7.48 25.64 37.35
CA ILE A 13 -8.49 25.22 36.36
C ILE A 13 -7.75 24.61 35.21
N LEU A 14 -7.96 23.31 34.98
CA LEU A 14 -7.41 22.65 33.78
C LEU A 14 -8.10 23.17 32.53
N PRO A 15 -7.38 23.31 31.41
CA PRO A 15 -8.00 23.60 30.12
C PRO A 15 -8.90 22.44 29.71
N PRO A 16 -10.01 22.71 28.97
CA PRO A 16 -10.95 21.68 28.53
C PRO A 16 -10.31 20.70 27.56
N THR A 17 -10.75 19.45 27.65
CA THR A 17 -10.31 18.36 26.75
C THR A 17 -11.22 18.27 25.53
N GLN A 18 -10.85 17.40 24.53
CA GLN A 18 -11.67 17.14 23.35
C GLN A 18 -13.08 16.60 23.69
N ASP A 19 -13.28 15.99 24.85
CA ASP A 19 -14.58 15.49 25.29
C ASP A 19 -15.53 16.58 25.78
N GLU A 20 -14.98 17.74 26.14
CA GLU A 20 -15.72 18.89 26.67
C GLU A 20 -15.92 19.99 25.61
N LEU A 21 -15.14 19.95 24.52
CA LEU A 21 -15.16 20.96 23.45
C LEU A 21 -16.16 20.60 22.35
N PRO A 22 -16.77 21.58 21.66
CA PRO A 22 -17.50 21.34 20.42
C PRO A 22 -16.62 20.66 19.39
N PHE A 23 -17.16 19.72 18.65
CA PHE A 23 -16.47 19.00 17.56
C PHE A 23 -17.19 19.11 16.21
N ASP A 24 -18.36 19.74 16.17
CA ASP A 24 -19.20 19.94 15.01
C ASP A 24 -19.92 21.29 15.12
N ASP A 25 -19.98 22.04 14.02
CA ASP A 25 -20.71 23.30 13.87
C ASP A 25 -21.99 23.17 13.04
N GLY A 26 -22.28 21.97 12.55
CA GLY A 26 -23.43 21.69 11.69
C GLY A 26 -23.30 22.22 10.26
N VAL A 27 -22.14 22.73 9.86
CA VAL A 27 -21.89 23.23 8.50
C VAL A 27 -21.36 22.09 7.64
N PRO A 28 -22.09 21.65 6.61
CA PRO A 28 -21.60 20.60 5.72
C PRO A 28 -20.44 21.10 4.86
N MET A 29 -19.61 20.16 4.37
CA MET A 29 -18.57 20.44 3.39
C MET A 29 -19.16 21.03 2.12
N GLU A 30 -18.48 21.98 1.47
CA GLU A 30 -19.04 22.83 0.41
C GLU A 30 -19.55 22.03 -0.80
N THR A 31 -18.80 21.02 -1.27
CA THR A 31 -19.22 20.22 -2.42
C THR A 31 -18.73 18.77 -2.34
N GLN A 32 -19.36 17.91 -3.15
CA GLN A 32 -18.90 16.53 -3.33
C GLN A 32 -17.43 16.44 -3.77
N ARG A 33 -16.96 17.35 -4.62
CA ARG A 33 -15.57 17.37 -5.10
C ARG A 33 -14.58 17.70 -3.98
N HIS A 34 -14.90 18.62 -3.08
CA HIS A 34 -14.10 18.90 -1.89
C HIS A 34 -13.96 17.65 -1.01
N LYS A 35 -15.08 16.96 -0.75
CA LYS A 35 -15.07 15.70 0.01
C LYS A 35 -14.20 14.63 -0.65
N MET A 36 -14.34 14.44 -1.96
CA MET A 36 -13.52 13.48 -2.71
C MET A 36 -12.03 13.85 -2.68
N GLN A 37 -11.72 15.14 -2.82
CA GLN A 37 -10.34 15.62 -2.77
C GLN A 37 -9.73 15.44 -1.37
N MET A 38 -10.49 15.69 -0.32
CA MET A 38 -10.07 15.43 1.06
C MET A 38 -9.79 13.93 1.26
N ASP A 39 -10.68 13.04 0.81
CA ASP A 39 -10.49 11.59 0.88
C ASP A 39 -9.18 11.18 0.17
N LEU A 40 -8.89 11.72 -1.02
CA LEU A 40 -7.64 11.45 -1.75
C LEU A 40 -6.38 11.95 -1.06
N LEU A 41 -6.48 12.89 -0.12
CA LEU A 41 -5.37 13.33 0.72
C LEU A 41 -5.22 12.47 1.99
N ILE A 42 -6.32 12.00 2.56
CA ILE A 42 -6.33 11.23 3.81
C ILE A 42 -6.09 9.74 3.56
N ASP A 43 -6.90 9.12 2.71
CA ASP A 43 -6.96 7.67 2.55
C ASP A 43 -5.62 7.02 2.15
N PRO A 44 -4.80 7.59 1.24
CA PRO A 44 -3.50 7.02 0.89
C PRO A 44 -2.48 7.08 2.03
N LEU A 45 -2.64 8.02 2.98
CA LEU A 45 -1.73 8.15 4.12
C LEU A 45 -2.05 7.16 5.25
N ILE A 46 -3.23 6.56 5.29
CA ILE A 46 -3.58 5.53 6.28
C ILE A 46 -2.64 4.33 6.14
N PRO A 47 -2.53 3.64 4.99
CA PRO A 47 -1.58 2.55 4.80
C PRO A 47 -0.11 3.02 4.83
N TRP A 48 0.18 4.27 4.44
CA TRP A 48 1.53 4.84 4.54
C TRP A 48 1.98 5.01 6.01
N LEU A 49 1.05 5.35 6.91
CA LEU A 49 1.30 5.42 8.36
C LEU A 49 1.31 4.04 9.04
N GLU A 50 0.78 2.98 8.40
CA GLU A 50 0.60 1.67 9.04
C GLU A 50 1.89 1.08 9.60
N PRO A 51 3.04 1.09 8.86
CA PRO A 51 4.30 0.56 9.37
C PRO A 51 4.95 1.44 10.45
N ARG A 52 4.46 2.64 10.69
CA ARG A 52 4.93 3.53 11.77
C ARG A 52 4.17 3.22 13.05
N GLU A 53 4.80 3.39 14.20
CA GLU A 53 4.14 3.27 15.51
C GLU A 53 3.39 4.55 15.89
N ASP A 54 3.65 5.65 15.18
CA ASP A 54 3.19 7.00 15.47
C ASP A 54 2.52 7.65 14.25
N GLY A 55 1.74 8.71 14.51
CA GLY A 55 1.18 9.58 13.50
C GLY A 55 -0.34 9.57 13.45
N TYR A 56 -0.86 10.66 12.91
CA TYR A 56 -2.27 10.90 12.70
C TYR A 56 -2.49 11.67 11.41
N VAL A 57 -3.53 11.32 10.68
CA VAL A 57 -4.03 12.06 9.53
C VAL A 57 -5.53 12.22 9.67
N GLY A 58 -6.03 13.40 9.37
CA GLY A 58 -7.45 13.72 9.43
C GLY A 58 -7.79 14.97 8.64
N GLY A 59 -9.08 15.31 8.62
CA GLY A 59 -9.57 16.49 7.95
C GLY A 59 -10.99 16.81 8.36
N ASN A 60 -11.44 18.01 8.03
CA ASN A 60 -12.75 18.55 8.42
C ASN A 60 -13.01 18.36 9.93
N MET A 61 -11.99 18.61 10.74
CA MET A 61 -11.99 18.42 12.18
C MET A 61 -11.54 19.71 12.85
N PHE A 62 -12.18 20.08 13.96
CA PHE A 62 -11.81 21.28 14.69
C PHE A 62 -10.40 21.20 15.27
N LEU A 63 -9.64 22.27 15.05
CA LEU A 63 -8.29 22.49 15.57
C LEU A 63 -8.34 23.56 16.66
N TYR A 64 -8.09 23.16 17.89
CA TYR A 64 -8.01 24.05 19.05
C TYR A 64 -6.55 24.28 19.42
N PHE A 65 -6.09 25.53 19.29
CA PHE A 65 -4.71 25.92 19.61
C PHE A 65 -4.64 27.01 20.67
N SER A 66 -5.78 27.54 21.12
CA SER A 66 -5.84 28.60 22.11
C SER A 66 -7.17 28.60 22.89
N LEU A 67 -7.12 28.85 24.19
CA LEU A 67 -8.31 29.04 25.01
C LEU A 67 -9.16 30.26 24.59
N ALA A 68 -8.56 31.21 23.87
CA ALA A 68 -9.29 32.34 23.31
C ALA A 68 -10.27 31.91 22.21
N GLN A 69 -9.93 30.87 21.41
CA GLN A 69 -10.85 30.29 20.41
C GLN A 69 -12.11 29.74 21.10
N VAL A 70 -11.93 28.99 22.19
CA VAL A 70 -13.04 28.39 22.93
C VAL A 70 -13.98 29.47 23.45
N ARG A 71 -13.42 30.56 24.04
CA ARG A 71 -14.16 31.69 24.56
C ARG A 71 -14.92 32.46 23.50
N ASN A 72 -14.30 32.67 22.35
CA ASN A 72 -14.83 33.45 21.22
C ASN A 72 -15.64 32.62 20.22
N GLN A 73 -15.71 31.30 20.40
CA GLN A 73 -16.32 30.34 19.47
C GLN A 73 -15.75 30.46 18.06
N ASP A 74 -14.45 30.73 17.94
CA ASP A 74 -13.72 30.86 16.67
C ASP A 74 -13.05 29.53 16.33
N PHE A 75 -13.80 28.62 15.72
CA PHE A 75 -13.34 27.29 15.36
C PHE A 75 -12.59 27.33 14.02
N LYS A 76 -11.47 26.62 13.96
CA LYS A 76 -10.73 26.39 12.73
C LYS A 76 -10.74 24.89 12.44
N GLY A 77 -11.24 24.52 11.28
CA GLY A 77 -11.27 23.15 10.80
C GLY A 77 -10.50 23.07 9.49
N PRO A 78 -9.23 22.65 9.50
CA PRO A 78 -8.52 22.43 8.24
C PRO A 78 -9.15 21.25 7.47
N ASP A 79 -9.21 21.38 6.13
CA ASP A 79 -9.74 20.32 5.27
C ASP A 79 -8.89 19.07 5.33
N PHE A 80 -7.59 19.23 5.55
CA PHE A 80 -6.64 18.15 5.76
C PHE A 80 -5.53 18.59 6.72
N PHE A 81 -5.12 17.69 7.61
CA PHE A 81 -3.89 17.86 8.37
C PHE A 81 -3.24 16.52 8.71
N ALA A 82 -1.91 16.57 8.92
CA ALA A 82 -1.12 15.43 9.35
C ALA A 82 -0.25 15.80 10.53
N VAL A 83 -0.05 14.85 11.45
CA VAL A 83 0.79 14.98 12.65
C VAL A 83 1.61 13.72 12.81
N LEU A 84 2.92 13.85 12.87
CA LEU A 84 3.85 12.75 13.17
C LEU A 84 4.29 12.81 14.63
N GLY A 85 4.80 11.72 15.17
CA GLY A 85 5.31 11.69 16.54
C GLY A 85 4.22 11.72 17.62
N VAL A 86 3.00 11.30 17.29
CA VAL A 86 1.86 11.24 18.21
C VAL A 86 1.25 9.83 18.23
N PRO A 87 0.67 9.37 19.37
CA PRO A 87 0.04 8.06 19.42
C PRO A 87 -1.12 7.93 18.43
N LYS A 88 -1.28 6.74 17.85
CA LYS A 88 -2.45 6.38 17.03
C LYS A 88 -3.66 6.18 17.94
N LYS A 89 -4.63 7.06 17.88
CA LYS A 89 -5.91 6.97 18.61
C LYS A 89 -7.01 7.71 17.84
N GLU A 90 -8.24 7.41 18.13
CA GLU A 90 -9.39 8.18 17.66
C GLU A 90 -9.43 9.55 18.35
N ARG A 91 -9.86 10.59 17.63
CA ARG A 91 -10.01 11.96 18.14
C ARG A 91 -11.29 12.60 17.61
N LYS A 92 -12.00 13.33 18.46
CA LYS A 92 -13.17 14.13 18.08
C LYS A 92 -12.78 15.49 17.52
N SER A 93 -11.69 16.06 18.04
CA SER A 93 -11.08 17.31 17.63
C SER A 93 -9.58 17.26 17.92
N TRP A 94 -8.80 18.10 17.25
CA TRP A 94 -7.37 18.24 17.55
C TRP A 94 -7.15 19.35 18.57
N VAL A 95 -6.82 19.00 19.79
CA VAL A 95 -6.62 19.93 20.90
C VAL A 95 -5.13 20.00 21.21
N VAL A 96 -4.46 21.07 20.75
CA VAL A 96 -2.99 21.20 20.81
C VAL A 96 -2.42 21.08 22.22
N TRP A 97 -3.11 21.63 23.24
CA TRP A 97 -2.64 21.53 24.63
C TRP A 97 -2.87 20.14 25.27
N GLU A 98 -3.80 19.34 24.76
CA GLU A 98 -4.03 17.95 25.18
C GLU A 98 -3.06 17.00 24.47
N GLU A 99 -2.87 17.19 23.17
CA GLU A 99 -1.99 16.37 22.33
C GLU A 99 -0.49 16.74 22.50
N GLY A 100 -0.18 17.90 23.06
CA GLY A 100 1.18 18.41 23.23
C GLY A 100 1.86 18.83 21.91
N LYS A 101 1.13 18.80 20.80
CA LYS A 101 1.69 19.08 19.47
C LYS A 101 0.64 19.67 18.52
N ALA A 102 1.07 20.65 17.72
CA ALA A 102 0.32 21.17 16.59
C ALA A 102 0.51 20.28 15.34
N PRO A 103 -0.37 20.41 14.31
CA PRO A 103 -0.15 19.75 13.01
C PRO A 103 1.20 20.08 12.39
N ASP A 104 1.81 19.09 11.75
CA ASP A 104 3.05 19.27 10.96
C ASP A 104 2.74 19.81 9.56
N VAL A 105 1.62 19.38 8.98
CA VAL A 105 1.15 19.78 7.65
C VAL A 105 -0.32 20.10 7.71
N ILE A 106 -0.72 21.21 7.11
CA ILE A 106 -2.12 21.56 6.85
C ILE A 106 -2.30 21.83 5.36
N ILE A 107 -3.43 21.36 4.79
CA ILE A 107 -3.86 21.68 3.43
C ILE A 107 -5.30 22.18 3.51
N GLU A 108 -5.57 23.35 2.91
CA GLU A 108 -6.91 23.89 2.72
C GLU A 108 -7.36 23.68 1.26
N LEU A 109 -8.60 23.26 1.10
CA LEU A 109 -9.24 23.10 -0.21
C LEU A 109 -10.06 24.34 -0.50
N LEU A 110 -9.59 25.14 -1.45
CA LEU A 110 -10.19 26.43 -1.75
C LEU A 110 -11.58 26.29 -2.35
N SER A 111 -12.50 27.10 -1.87
CA SER A 111 -13.82 27.30 -2.46
C SER A 111 -14.04 28.79 -2.76
N PRO A 112 -15.03 29.18 -3.59
CA PRO A 112 -15.33 30.58 -3.84
C PRO A 112 -15.65 31.37 -2.57
N SER A 113 -16.16 30.72 -1.52
CA SER A 113 -16.53 31.33 -0.25
C SER A 113 -15.36 31.46 0.74
N THR A 114 -14.38 30.54 0.70
CA THR A 114 -13.31 30.45 1.69
C THR A 114 -11.93 30.86 1.20
N ALA A 115 -11.70 30.86 -0.13
CA ALA A 115 -10.37 31.06 -0.74
C ALA A 115 -9.64 32.32 -0.24
N GLN A 116 -10.35 33.43 0.00
CA GLN A 116 -9.73 34.66 0.51
C GLN A 116 -9.30 34.47 1.97
N GLU A 117 -10.13 33.84 2.79
CA GLU A 117 -9.83 33.56 4.20
C GLU A 117 -8.64 32.60 4.33
N ASP A 118 -8.63 31.53 3.52
CA ASP A 118 -7.57 30.51 3.53
C ASP A 118 -6.21 31.12 3.11
N LYS A 119 -6.20 31.95 2.06
CA LYS A 119 -4.98 32.57 1.55
C LYS A 119 -4.44 33.71 2.44
N THR A 120 -5.26 34.26 3.34
CA THR A 120 -4.88 35.41 4.17
C THR A 120 -4.95 35.09 5.66
N ASN A 121 -6.12 35.18 6.29
CA ASN A 121 -6.27 35.09 7.73
C ASN A 121 -5.86 33.72 8.29
N LYS A 122 -6.34 32.61 7.70
CA LYS A 122 -5.93 31.27 8.15
C LYS A 122 -4.43 31.06 8.00
N LYS A 123 -3.84 31.49 6.87
CA LYS A 123 -2.38 31.44 6.66
C LYS A 123 -1.63 32.18 7.78
N ILE A 124 -2.08 33.40 8.15
CA ILE A 124 -1.46 34.17 9.23
C ILE A 124 -1.64 33.48 10.59
N ILE A 125 -2.80 32.91 10.85
CA ILE A 125 -3.09 32.16 12.09
C ILE A 125 -2.18 30.93 12.17
N TYR A 126 -2.10 30.14 11.12
CA TYR A 126 -1.26 28.94 11.06
C TYR A 126 0.22 29.27 11.18
N GLN A 127 0.68 30.38 10.58
CA GLN A 127 2.04 30.88 10.74
C GLN A 127 2.36 31.33 12.16
N ASN A 128 1.53 32.24 12.72
CA ASN A 128 1.92 33.02 13.91
C ASN A 128 1.44 32.42 15.23
N GLN A 129 0.29 31.73 15.21
CA GLN A 129 -0.35 31.24 16.44
C GLN A 129 -0.19 29.73 16.59
N VAL A 130 -0.51 28.95 15.55
CA VAL A 130 -0.37 27.49 15.56
C VAL A 130 1.06 27.07 15.30
N ARG A 131 1.78 27.83 14.46
CA ARG A 131 3.15 27.59 14.02
C ARG A 131 3.31 26.26 13.29
N VAL A 132 2.38 26.03 12.34
CA VAL A 132 2.39 24.83 11.49
C VAL A 132 3.62 24.86 10.59
N PRO A 133 4.47 23.82 10.58
CA PRO A 133 5.68 23.79 9.76
C PRO A 133 5.43 23.94 8.27
N GLU A 134 4.36 23.32 7.74
CA GLU A 134 4.03 23.39 6.31
C GLU A 134 2.55 23.66 6.10
N TYR A 135 2.25 24.62 5.25
CA TYR A 135 0.91 25.03 4.87
C TYR A 135 0.74 25.01 3.35
N PHE A 136 -0.32 24.37 2.87
CA PHE A 136 -0.65 24.29 1.46
C PHE A 136 -2.10 24.70 1.24
N TRP A 137 -2.42 25.13 0.03
CA TRP A 137 -3.78 25.20 -0.46
C TRP A 137 -3.89 24.63 -1.87
N PHE A 138 -5.09 24.19 -2.22
CA PHE A 138 -5.42 23.67 -3.54
C PHE A 138 -6.88 24.00 -3.89
N ASP A 139 -7.15 24.49 -5.11
CA ASP A 139 -8.52 24.67 -5.61
C ASP A 139 -8.92 23.44 -6.47
N PRO A 140 -9.86 22.58 -5.99
CA PRO A 140 -10.29 21.41 -6.76
C PRO A 140 -10.99 21.74 -8.08
N PHE A 141 -11.44 22.98 -8.26
CA PHE A 141 -12.09 23.48 -9.48
C PHE A 141 -11.15 24.29 -10.38
N LYS A 142 -10.03 24.74 -9.82
CA LYS A 142 -8.96 25.46 -10.53
C LYS A 142 -7.59 24.86 -10.15
N PRO A 143 -7.24 23.68 -10.67
CA PRO A 143 -6.07 22.92 -10.22
C PRO A 143 -4.71 23.65 -10.35
N ASP A 144 -4.67 24.75 -11.10
CA ASP A 144 -3.48 25.60 -11.18
C ASP A 144 -3.32 26.51 -9.94
N ASP A 145 -4.36 26.69 -9.15
CA ASP A 145 -4.31 27.41 -7.88
C ASP A 145 -3.86 26.45 -6.75
N LEU A 146 -2.60 26.09 -6.80
CA LEU A 146 -1.88 25.27 -5.83
C LEU A 146 -0.66 26.05 -5.35
N ALA A 147 -0.49 26.18 -4.04
CA ALA A 147 0.72 26.75 -3.45
C ALA A 147 1.07 26.04 -2.14
N GLY A 148 2.34 26.08 -1.78
CA GLY A 148 2.88 25.57 -0.54
C GLY A 148 3.80 26.56 0.14
N PHE A 149 3.85 26.49 1.47
CA PHE A 149 4.68 27.36 2.31
C PHE A 149 5.31 26.54 3.42
N ILE A 150 6.56 26.86 3.73
CA ILE A 150 7.31 26.29 4.84
C ILE A 150 7.63 27.38 5.87
N LEU A 151 7.53 27.06 7.14
CA LEU A 151 7.80 27.99 8.24
C LEU A 151 9.30 28.04 8.52
N ILE A 152 9.94 29.14 8.12
CA ILE A 152 11.38 29.40 8.35
C ILE A 152 11.51 30.66 9.20
N ASN A 153 12.21 30.55 10.33
CA ASN A 153 12.42 31.66 11.27
C ASN A 153 11.13 32.41 11.68
N GLY A 154 9.99 31.70 11.72
CA GLY A 154 8.71 32.25 12.12
C GLY A 154 7.90 32.92 11.01
N SER A 155 8.33 32.84 9.76
CA SER A 155 7.60 33.33 8.58
C SER A 155 7.43 32.23 7.57
N TYR A 156 6.29 32.25 6.86
CA TYR A 156 6.07 31.34 5.73
C TYR A 156 6.82 31.81 4.49
N GLU A 157 7.74 30.97 4.04
CA GLU A 157 8.41 31.11 2.75
C GLU A 157 7.76 30.17 1.71
N PRO A 158 7.66 30.57 0.43
CA PRO A 158 7.03 29.73 -0.58
C PRO A 158 7.87 28.48 -0.86
N ILE A 159 7.19 27.34 -0.96
CA ILE A 159 7.77 26.09 -1.51
C ILE A 159 7.62 26.17 -3.02
N PHE A 160 8.76 26.11 -3.72
CA PHE A 160 8.77 26.13 -5.18
C PHE A 160 8.60 24.71 -5.74
N PRO A 161 7.82 24.54 -6.81
CA PRO A 161 7.69 23.23 -7.44
C PRO A 161 9.03 22.79 -8.05
N ASP A 162 9.24 21.46 -8.03
CA ASP A 162 10.40 20.85 -8.68
C ASP A 162 10.25 20.85 -10.22
N GLN A 163 11.23 20.26 -10.92
CA GLN A 163 11.23 20.13 -12.38
C GLN A 163 10.04 19.34 -12.95
N PHE A 164 9.36 18.55 -12.13
CA PHE A 164 8.15 17.79 -12.46
C PHE A 164 6.86 18.46 -11.97
N ASN A 165 6.98 19.72 -11.53
CA ASN A 165 5.85 20.51 -11.04
C ASN A 165 5.18 19.94 -9.77
N ARG A 166 5.98 19.35 -8.86
CA ARG A 166 5.56 18.76 -7.59
C ARG A 166 5.98 19.66 -6.42
N LEU A 167 5.15 19.76 -5.39
CA LEU A 167 5.49 20.45 -4.14
C LEU A 167 5.92 19.40 -3.10
N PHE A 168 7.16 19.46 -2.67
CA PHE A 168 7.71 18.51 -1.70
C PHE A 168 7.41 18.95 -0.26
N SER A 169 6.79 18.06 0.52
CA SER A 169 6.62 18.19 1.96
C SER A 169 7.84 17.58 2.66
N GLN A 170 8.62 18.40 3.33
CA GLN A 170 9.76 17.94 4.13
C GLN A 170 9.30 17.19 5.38
N GLN A 171 8.14 17.57 5.94
CA GLN A 171 7.59 16.95 7.14
C GLN A 171 7.18 15.50 6.90
N LEU A 172 6.55 15.23 5.76
CA LEU A 172 6.09 13.88 5.42
C LEU A 172 7.12 13.10 4.58
N GLY A 173 8.09 13.77 3.94
CA GLY A 173 8.99 13.14 2.97
C GLY A 173 8.26 12.71 1.68
N LEU A 174 7.14 13.36 1.37
CA LEU A 174 6.27 13.06 0.24
C LEU A 174 6.07 14.30 -0.63
N SER A 175 5.69 14.10 -1.88
CA SER A 175 5.36 15.17 -2.81
C SER A 175 3.87 15.27 -3.05
N LEU A 176 3.34 16.49 -3.13
CA LEU A 176 2.01 16.78 -3.66
C LEU A 176 2.11 16.91 -5.18
N VAL A 177 1.31 16.12 -5.91
CA VAL A 177 1.27 16.07 -7.37
C VAL A 177 -0.12 16.31 -7.90
N ARG A 178 -0.24 17.04 -9.01
CA ARG A 178 -1.47 17.17 -9.79
C ARG A 178 -1.60 15.96 -10.70
N TRP A 179 -2.60 15.14 -10.47
CA TRP A 179 -2.86 13.90 -11.20
C TRP A 179 -4.16 14.01 -11.99
N SER A 180 -4.08 13.85 -13.32
CA SER A 180 -5.26 13.81 -14.20
C SER A 180 -5.78 12.37 -14.25
N GLY A 181 -7.02 12.16 -13.83
CA GLY A 181 -7.61 10.83 -13.84
C GLY A 181 -9.03 10.80 -13.28
N VAL A 182 -9.59 9.59 -13.26
CA VAL A 182 -10.94 9.33 -12.75
C VAL A 182 -10.85 8.85 -11.31
N TYR A 183 -11.53 9.54 -10.41
CA TYR A 183 -11.73 9.09 -9.03
C TYR A 183 -13.22 9.10 -8.69
N LYS A 184 -13.77 7.98 -8.20
CA LYS A 184 -15.20 7.83 -7.87
C LYS A 184 -16.13 8.41 -8.96
N THR A 185 -15.89 8.07 -10.23
CA THR A 185 -16.66 8.51 -11.42
C THR A 185 -16.43 9.95 -11.89
N VAL A 186 -15.58 10.74 -11.25
CA VAL A 186 -15.27 12.12 -11.65
C VAL A 186 -13.91 12.17 -12.30
N GLU A 187 -13.86 12.58 -13.57
CA GLU A 187 -12.64 12.82 -14.32
C GLU A 187 -12.22 14.30 -14.17
N THR A 188 -11.06 14.53 -13.57
CA THR A 188 -10.51 15.87 -13.38
C THR A 188 -9.03 15.78 -12.98
N VAL A 189 -8.42 16.94 -12.68
CA VAL A 189 -7.10 17.01 -12.04
C VAL A 189 -7.30 17.00 -10.53
N TRP A 190 -6.75 15.98 -9.89
CA TRP A 190 -6.76 15.79 -8.45
C TRP A 190 -5.39 16.09 -7.85
N LEU A 191 -5.34 16.50 -6.59
CA LEU A 191 -4.12 16.58 -5.80
C LEU A 191 -3.90 15.25 -5.07
N ARG A 192 -2.74 14.62 -5.28
CA ARG A 192 -2.41 13.34 -4.67
C ARG A 192 -1.03 13.37 -4.03
N TRP A 193 -0.80 12.49 -3.07
CA TRP A 193 0.51 12.22 -2.53
C TRP A 193 1.30 11.29 -3.44
N ALA A 194 2.61 11.54 -3.55
CA ALA A 194 3.57 10.70 -4.25
C ALA A 194 4.85 10.56 -3.44
N THR A 195 5.61 9.50 -3.68
CA THR A 195 6.97 9.35 -3.15
C THR A 195 7.91 10.41 -3.72
N SER A 196 9.12 10.53 -3.18
CA SER A 196 10.17 11.40 -3.74
C SER A 196 10.49 11.08 -5.21
N GLU A 197 10.38 9.81 -5.59
CA GLU A 197 10.57 9.32 -6.95
C GLU A 197 9.41 9.68 -7.89
N GLY A 198 8.25 10.05 -7.33
CA GLY A 198 7.05 10.43 -8.08
C GLY A 198 6.02 9.32 -8.25
N GLU A 199 6.18 8.21 -7.54
CA GLU A 199 5.18 7.16 -7.49
C GLU A 199 4.00 7.61 -6.63
N ILE A 200 2.80 7.61 -7.22
CA ILE A 200 1.58 8.03 -6.52
C ILE A 200 1.23 7.01 -5.45
N LEU A 201 0.97 7.49 -4.23
CA LEU A 201 0.48 6.64 -3.14
C LEU A 201 -0.92 6.12 -3.50
N PRO A 202 -1.13 4.80 -3.50
CA PRO A 202 -2.43 4.23 -3.81
C PRO A 202 -3.43 4.49 -2.68
N THR A 203 -4.69 4.67 -3.04
CA THR A 203 -5.79 4.59 -2.09
C THR A 203 -5.94 3.15 -1.56
N PRO A 204 -6.64 2.91 -0.44
CA PRO A 204 -6.93 1.55 0.04
C PRO A 204 -7.64 0.68 -1.00
N ASP A 205 -8.54 1.26 -1.79
CA ASP A 205 -9.24 0.55 -2.87
C ASP A 205 -8.29 0.17 -4.01
N GLU A 206 -7.43 1.10 -4.45
CA GLU A 206 -6.39 0.84 -5.46
C GLU A 206 -5.41 -0.22 -4.98
N LEU A 207 -4.98 -0.15 -3.71
CA LEU A 207 -4.10 -1.14 -3.10
C LEU A 207 -4.75 -2.53 -3.03
N SER A 208 -6.03 -2.59 -2.69
CA SER A 208 -6.81 -3.83 -2.65
C SER A 208 -6.97 -4.44 -4.03
N ALA A 209 -7.25 -3.62 -5.05
CA ALA A 209 -7.34 -4.05 -6.43
C ALA A 209 -6.00 -4.61 -6.95
N GLN A 210 -4.89 -3.92 -6.68
CA GLN A 210 -3.54 -4.39 -7.04
C GLN A 210 -3.19 -5.73 -6.37
N LYS A 211 -3.52 -5.89 -5.08
CA LYS A 211 -3.30 -7.16 -4.37
C LYS A 211 -4.14 -8.29 -4.95
N ALA A 212 -5.40 -8.02 -5.31
CA ALA A 212 -6.29 -9.01 -5.93
C ALA A 212 -5.78 -9.45 -7.31
N GLU A 213 -5.35 -8.51 -8.15
CA GLU A 213 -4.76 -8.79 -9.45
C GLU A 213 -3.46 -9.62 -9.34
N GLN A 214 -2.59 -9.23 -8.41
CA GLN A 214 -1.36 -9.98 -8.15
C GLN A 214 -1.63 -11.41 -7.66
N ALA A 215 -2.62 -11.59 -6.76
CA ALA A 215 -3.02 -12.91 -6.28
C ALA A 215 -3.59 -13.78 -7.40
N GLN A 216 -4.40 -13.19 -8.30
CA GLN A 216 -4.92 -13.88 -9.47
C GLN A 216 -3.81 -14.34 -10.41
N LEU A 217 -2.84 -13.47 -10.69
CA LEU A 217 -1.69 -13.79 -11.54
C LEU A 217 -0.84 -14.93 -10.94
N GLN A 218 -0.62 -14.89 -9.62
CA GLN A 218 0.10 -15.96 -8.91
C GLN A 218 -0.66 -17.30 -8.96
N ALA A 219 -1.98 -17.26 -8.81
CA ALA A 219 -2.83 -18.46 -8.90
C ALA A 219 -2.78 -19.08 -10.30
N GLU A 220 -2.83 -18.26 -11.35
CA GLU A 220 -2.72 -18.71 -12.73
C GLU A 220 -1.35 -19.33 -13.04
N GLN A 221 -0.26 -18.70 -12.56
CA GLN A 221 1.09 -19.25 -12.67
C GLN A 221 1.24 -20.59 -11.93
N ALA A 222 0.68 -20.72 -10.74
CA ALA A 222 0.70 -21.95 -9.96
C ALA A 222 -0.08 -23.08 -10.67
N GLN A 223 -1.21 -22.75 -11.28
CA GLN A 223 -2.02 -23.70 -12.06
C GLN A 223 -1.24 -24.20 -13.27
N LEU A 224 -0.59 -23.31 -14.03
CA LEU A 224 0.23 -23.67 -15.17
C LEU A 224 1.40 -24.58 -14.78
N GLN A 225 2.07 -24.28 -13.66
CA GLN A 225 3.14 -25.13 -13.12
C GLN A 225 2.65 -26.52 -12.72
N ALA A 226 1.47 -26.60 -12.10
CA ALA A 226 0.86 -27.88 -11.72
C ALA A 226 0.51 -28.72 -12.96
N GLU A 227 -0.03 -28.12 -14.01
CA GLU A 227 -0.33 -28.79 -15.26
C GLU A 227 0.95 -29.32 -15.96
N GLN A 228 2.01 -28.51 -16.00
CA GLN A 228 3.30 -28.94 -16.53
C GLN A 228 3.90 -30.12 -15.72
N ALA A 229 3.81 -30.06 -14.38
CA ALA A 229 4.29 -31.16 -13.52
C ALA A 229 3.49 -32.44 -13.75
N GLN A 230 2.18 -32.34 -13.95
CA GLN A 230 1.31 -33.47 -14.24
C GLN A 230 1.69 -34.12 -15.60
N LEU A 231 1.90 -33.29 -16.62
CA LEU A 231 2.34 -33.78 -17.93
C LEU A 231 3.69 -34.49 -17.88
N GLN A 232 4.65 -33.96 -17.13
CA GLN A 232 5.95 -34.58 -16.91
C GLN A 232 5.83 -35.94 -16.17
N ALA A 233 4.96 -36.01 -15.15
CA ALA A 233 4.70 -37.24 -14.43
C ALA A 233 4.09 -38.32 -15.34
N GLU A 234 3.13 -37.95 -16.21
CA GLU A 234 2.53 -38.86 -17.19
C GLU A 234 3.56 -39.38 -18.20
N GLN A 235 4.42 -38.48 -18.72
CA GLN A 235 5.52 -38.89 -19.62
C GLN A 235 6.51 -39.85 -18.93
N ALA A 236 6.88 -39.60 -17.69
CA ALA A 236 7.75 -40.46 -16.90
C ALA A 236 7.11 -41.84 -16.65
N GLN A 237 5.82 -41.88 -16.39
CA GLN A 237 5.08 -43.14 -16.24
C GLN A 237 5.06 -43.96 -17.52
N LEU A 238 4.82 -43.32 -18.67
CA LEU A 238 4.84 -43.97 -20.00
C LEU A 238 6.23 -44.53 -20.33
N GLN A 239 7.29 -43.79 -20.01
CA GLN A 239 8.67 -44.25 -20.18
C GLN A 239 8.99 -45.47 -19.28
N ALA A 240 8.52 -45.45 -18.02
CA ALA A 240 8.70 -46.58 -17.10
C ALA A 240 8.00 -47.86 -17.62
N GLU A 241 6.77 -47.73 -18.14
CA GLU A 241 6.01 -48.83 -18.71
C GLU A 241 6.71 -49.40 -19.96
N GLN A 242 7.21 -48.53 -20.84
CA GLN A 242 7.99 -48.99 -22.03
C GLN A 242 9.26 -49.72 -21.61
N ALA A 243 10.00 -49.26 -20.59
CA ALA A 243 11.18 -49.88 -20.08
C ALA A 243 10.89 -51.28 -19.47
N GLN A 244 9.77 -51.40 -18.76
CA GLN A 244 9.32 -52.65 -18.20
C GLN A 244 8.99 -53.68 -19.29
N LEU A 245 8.29 -53.27 -20.34
CA LEU A 245 7.96 -54.12 -21.47
C LEU A 245 9.21 -54.60 -22.21
N GLN A 246 10.21 -53.73 -22.38
CA GLN A 246 11.49 -54.11 -22.99
C GLN A 246 12.28 -55.11 -22.12
N ALA A 247 12.25 -54.92 -20.80
CA ALA A 247 12.89 -55.86 -19.86
C ALA A 247 12.24 -57.23 -19.91
N GLU A 248 10.91 -57.33 -19.96
CA GLU A 248 10.16 -58.56 -20.08
C GLU A 248 10.46 -59.29 -21.39
N GLN A 249 10.52 -58.55 -22.52
CA GLN A 249 10.92 -59.12 -23.82
C GLN A 249 12.36 -59.65 -23.79
N ALA A 250 13.29 -58.93 -23.19
CA ALA A 250 14.67 -59.36 -23.06
C ALA A 250 14.79 -60.61 -22.20
N GLN A 251 14.02 -60.73 -21.09
CA GLN A 251 13.98 -61.90 -20.26
C GLN A 251 13.44 -63.11 -21.01
N LEU A 252 12.37 -63.00 -21.77
CA LEU A 252 11.79 -64.04 -22.61
C LEU A 252 12.81 -64.54 -23.66
N GLN A 253 13.53 -63.62 -24.30
CA GLN A 253 14.59 -63.97 -25.28
C GLN A 253 15.75 -64.71 -24.60
N ALA A 254 16.13 -64.33 -23.39
CA ALA A 254 17.18 -65.01 -22.62
C ALA A 254 16.76 -66.43 -22.21
N GLU A 255 15.52 -66.65 -21.81
CA GLU A 255 14.96 -67.96 -21.50
C GLU A 255 14.95 -68.90 -22.71
N GLN A 256 14.47 -68.38 -23.86
CA GLN A 256 14.49 -69.14 -25.12
C GLN A 256 15.91 -69.47 -25.58
N ALA A 257 16.87 -68.57 -25.45
CA ALA A 257 18.26 -68.82 -25.76
C ALA A 257 18.87 -69.90 -24.83
N GLN A 258 18.51 -69.90 -23.57
CA GLN A 258 18.95 -70.88 -22.59
C GLN A 258 18.37 -72.28 -22.89
N GLU A 259 17.06 -72.37 -23.20
CA GLU A 259 16.43 -73.62 -23.61
C GLU A 259 17.09 -74.22 -24.85
N ARG A 260 17.33 -73.37 -25.84
CA ARG A 260 18.00 -73.79 -27.08
C ARG A 260 19.43 -74.27 -26.86
N SER A 261 20.16 -73.64 -25.95
CA SER A 261 21.52 -74.07 -25.55
C SER A 261 21.46 -75.44 -24.90
N GLN A 262 20.51 -75.69 -23.99
CA GLN A 262 20.32 -77.02 -23.35
C GLN A 262 19.92 -78.11 -24.33
N GLU A 263 19.05 -77.78 -25.30
CA GLU A 263 18.69 -78.71 -26.36
C GLU A 263 19.92 -79.10 -27.20
N LEU A 264 20.73 -78.10 -27.60
CA LEU A 264 21.95 -78.28 -28.34
C LEU A 264 22.98 -79.13 -27.59
N GLU A 265 23.17 -78.86 -26.30
CA GLU A 265 24.04 -79.69 -25.46
C GLU A 265 23.55 -81.12 -25.32
N THR A 266 22.23 -81.30 -25.22
CA THR A 266 21.64 -82.62 -25.17
C THR A 266 21.86 -83.39 -26.53
N LEU A 267 21.66 -82.73 -27.60
CA LEU A 267 21.93 -83.26 -29.00
C LEU A 267 23.41 -83.57 -29.15
N LEU A 268 24.30 -82.73 -28.71
CA LEU A 268 25.76 -82.92 -28.79
C LEU A 268 26.19 -84.13 -27.94
N ASN A 269 25.64 -84.29 -26.76
CA ASN A 269 25.92 -85.44 -25.90
C ASN A 269 25.41 -86.76 -26.49
N ARG A 270 24.19 -86.74 -27.12
CA ARG A 270 23.70 -87.92 -27.86
C ARG A 270 24.58 -88.25 -29.05
N TYR A 271 25.05 -87.23 -29.78
CA TYR A 271 25.97 -87.44 -30.95
C TYR A 271 27.29 -88.04 -30.48
N ARG A 272 27.89 -87.52 -29.35
CA ARG A 272 29.13 -88.05 -28.80
C ARG A 272 28.98 -89.49 -28.35
N GLN A 273 27.84 -89.87 -27.71
CA GLN A 273 27.56 -91.25 -27.33
C GLN A 273 27.43 -92.25 -28.50
N GLN A 274 26.90 -91.73 -29.66
CA GLN A 274 26.61 -92.61 -30.80
C GLN A 274 27.77 -92.70 -31.82
N PHE A 275 28.60 -91.65 -31.96
CA PHE A 275 29.63 -91.56 -32.97
C PHE A 275 31.04 -91.26 -32.45
N GLY A 276 31.27 -91.16 -31.12
CA GLY A 276 32.56 -90.78 -30.54
C GLY A 276 32.81 -89.25 -30.57
N GLU A 277 33.99 -88.86 -30.03
CA GLU A 277 34.32 -87.42 -29.99
C GLU A 277 34.49 -86.81 -31.44
N LEU A 278 33.97 -85.61 -31.59
CA LEU A 278 34.14 -84.85 -32.83
C LEU A 278 35.61 -84.56 -33.03
N PRO A 279 36.13 -84.76 -34.32
CA PRO A 279 37.50 -84.39 -34.59
C PRO A 279 37.75 -82.90 -34.31
N GLU A 280 38.85 -82.60 -33.66
CA GLU A 280 39.27 -81.22 -33.42
C GLU A 280 39.40 -80.49 -34.73
N LEU A 281 38.60 -79.41 -34.88
CA LEU A 281 38.82 -78.54 -36.04
C LEU A 281 40.17 -77.85 -35.82
N SER A 282 41.17 -78.32 -36.68
CA SER A 282 42.44 -77.61 -36.80
C SER A 282 42.19 -76.21 -37.27
N SER A 283 42.42 -75.20 -36.36
CA SER A 283 42.47 -73.79 -36.76
C SER A 283 43.72 -73.57 -37.63
N ASP A 284 43.49 -73.38 -38.89
CA ASP A 284 44.43 -72.71 -39.81
C ASP A 284 44.22 -71.21 -39.81
#